data_87e5de66bae51220a83feb37755f581a
#
_entry.id   87e5de66bae51220a83feb37755f581a
#
_cell.length_a   1.000
_cell.length_b   1.000
_cell.length_c   1.000
_cell.angle_alpha   90.00
_cell.angle_beta   90.00
_cell.angle_gamma   90.00
#
_symmetry.space_group_name_H-M   'P 1'
#
loop_
_entity.id
_entity.type
_entity.pdbx_description
1 polymer ?
#
loop_
_entity_poly.entity_id
_entity_poly.type
_entity_poly.pdbx_seq_one_letter_code
_entity_poly.pdbx_strand_id
1 'polypeptide(L)'
;MPSIIIIGSGPAGISAALYAVRAGVDTTVLTKGPGALDRAEKIENYYGFAEPVSGAELERRSIENAKRLGVRFVTAEAVGLTYTDKLTVETVDKNYPADAVILATGASRAVPRIPGLAGLEGHGVSYCAACDAFFYRGKDVAVLGSGEYALHEVQALLPVAKSVALLTNGAPLTVDFPPEVTVYPQAVEAALGETVVTGVQLSGGVQLPVSGVFVALGVAGSTALARKIGAEVDGNRIVVDEKMQTTVPGLYAAGDCTGGLLQVAKAVYEGAQAGTEAAKALRKG
;
A
#
# COMPACT_ATOMS: atom_id res chain seq x y z
N MET A 1 0.93 -2.00 26.70
CA MET A 1 2.20 -2.49 26.12
C MET A 1 2.36 -1.79 24.79
N PRO A 2 3.51 -1.24 24.44
CA PRO A 2 3.69 -0.61 23.14
C PRO A 2 3.49 -1.62 22.02
N SER A 3 2.94 -1.15 20.89
CA SER A 3 2.49 -1.99 19.78
C SER A 3 3.09 -1.54 18.45
N ILE A 4 3.46 -2.49 17.60
CA ILE A 4 3.90 -2.26 16.24
C ILE A 4 3.00 -3.04 15.29
N ILE A 5 2.51 -2.36 14.25
CA ILE A 5 1.86 -3.01 13.11
C ILE A 5 2.80 -2.98 11.91
N ILE A 6 2.97 -4.12 11.28
CA ILE A 6 3.79 -4.30 10.09
C ILE A 6 2.86 -4.66 8.94
N ILE A 7 2.92 -3.90 7.86
CA ILE A 7 2.09 -4.12 6.68
C ILE A 7 2.92 -4.86 5.63
N GLY A 8 2.61 -6.15 5.45
CA GLY A 8 3.29 -7.06 4.53
C GLY A 8 4.06 -8.17 5.24
N SER A 9 3.90 -9.40 4.75
CA SER A 9 4.52 -10.64 5.27
C SER A 9 5.73 -11.12 4.46
N GLY A 10 6.24 -10.30 3.56
CA GLY A 10 7.46 -10.60 2.81
C GLY A 10 8.73 -10.55 3.69
N PRO A 11 9.93 -10.75 3.09
CA PRO A 11 11.19 -10.83 3.83
C PRO A 11 11.44 -9.65 4.76
N ALA A 12 11.14 -8.43 4.33
CA ALA A 12 11.30 -7.23 5.15
C ALA A 12 10.35 -7.22 6.35
N GLY A 13 9.05 -7.50 6.11
CA GLY A 13 8.05 -7.48 7.17
C GLY A 13 8.26 -8.56 8.22
N ILE A 14 8.56 -9.78 7.80
CA ILE A 14 8.86 -10.87 8.75
C ILE A 14 10.15 -10.58 9.52
N SER A 15 11.20 -10.10 8.85
CA SER A 15 12.42 -9.71 9.54
C SER A 15 12.15 -8.62 10.59
N ALA A 16 11.40 -7.57 10.26
CA ALA A 16 11.00 -6.54 11.20
C ALA A 16 10.22 -7.12 12.40
N ALA A 17 9.28 -8.02 12.13
CA ALA A 17 8.48 -8.68 13.17
C ALA A 17 9.33 -9.50 14.15
N LEU A 18 10.31 -10.26 13.64
CA LEU A 18 11.20 -11.05 14.46
C LEU A 18 12.02 -10.18 15.43
N TYR A 19 12.52 -9.04 14.98
CA TYR A 19 13.30 -8.13 15.83
C TYR A 19 12.40 -7.37 16.81
N ALA A 20 11.23 -6.91 16.40
CA ALA A 20 10.29 -6.22 17.26
C ALA A 20 9.75 -7.10 18.39
N VAL A 21 9.29 -8.33 18.09
CA VAL A 21 8.77 -9.25 19.11
C VAL A 21 9.85 -9.70 20.09
N ARG A 22 11.07 -9.94 19.62
CA ARG A 22 12.20 -10.26 20.51
C ARG A 22 12.63 -9.10 21.38
N ALA A 23 12.33 -7.87 20.96
CA ALA A 23 12.49 -6.69 21.78
C ALA A 23 11.35 -6.52 22.81
N GLY A 24 10.38 -7.42 22.91
CA GLY A 24 9.27 -7.38 23.86
C GLY A 24 8.16 -6.40 23.48
N VAL A 25 8.03 -6.06 22.22
CA VAL A 25 6.94 -5.21 21.71
C VAL A 25 5.81 -6.08 21.16
N ASP A 26 4.57 -5.72 21.43
CA ASP A 26 3.40 -6.36 20.85
C ASP A 26 3.40 -6.15 19.33
N THR A 27 3.55 -7.25 18.57
CA THR A 27 3.82 -7.18 17.14
C THR A 27 2.74 -7.90 16.35
N THR A 28 2.12 -7.18 15.42
CA THR A 28 1.12 -7.71 14.50
C THR A 28 1.56 -7.49 13.06
N VAL A 29 1.57 -8.54 12.26
CA VAL A 29 1.74 -8.48 10.80
C VAL A 29 0.37 -8.52 10.15
N LEU A 30 0.06 -7.49 9.36
CA LEU A 30 -1.13 -7.39 8.54
C LEU A 30 -0.76 -7.71 7.09
N THR A 31 -1.40 -8.70 6.49
CA THR A 31 -1.08 -9.19 5.15
C THR A 31 -2.32 -9.61 4.38
N LYS A 32 -2.37 -9.33 3.09
CA LYS A 32 -3.43 -9.81 2.20
C LYS A 32 -3.21 -11.25 1.73
N GLY A 33 -2.04 -11.82 1.97
CA GLY A 33 -1.65 -13.15 1.52
C GLY A 33 -0.26 -13.16 0.87
N PRO A 34 0.06 -14.19 0.06
CA PRO A 34 1.37 -14.37 -0.56
C PRO A 34 1.82 -13.16 -1.38
N GLY A 35 3.10 -12.79 -1.23
CA GLY A 35 3.72 -11.66 -1.90
C GLY A 35 4.48 -12.03 -3.18
N ALA A 36 5.39 -11.15 -3.60
CA ALA A 36 6.22 -11.35 -4.78
C ALA A 36 7.19 -12.54 -4.61
N LEU A 37 7.61 -12.82 -3.38
CA LEU A 37 8.54 -13.92 -3.07
C LEU A 37 7.95 -15.29 -3.42
N ASP A 38 6.65 -15.50 -3.23
CA ASP A 38 5.95 -16.75 -3.51
C ASP A 38 6.13 -17.24 -4.96
N ARG A 39 6.36 -16.30 -5.90
CA ARG A 39 6.56 -16.59 -7.33
C ARG A 39 7.99 -17.01 -7.67
N ALA A 40 8.93 -16.90 -6.75
CA ALA A 40 10.31 -17.29 -6.98
C ALA A 40 10.45 -18.82 -6.84
N GLU A 41 10.56 -19.52 -7.96
CA GLU A 41 10.68 -20.98 -7.95
C GLU A 41 12.00 -21.44 -7.34
N LYS A 42 13.07 -20.65 -7.50
CA LYS A 42 14.43 -21.01 -7.11
C LYS A 42 15.22 -19.80 -6.62
N ILE A 43 15.68 -19.85 -5.37
CA ILE A 43 16.53 -18.84 -4.74
C ILE A 43 17.85 -19.53 -4.40
N GLU A 44 18.96 -19.08 -4.99
CA GLU A 44 20.30 -19.65 -4.82
C GLU A 44 21.29 -18.67 -4.17
N ASN A 45 20.91 -17.39 -4.11
CA ASN A 45 21.78 -16.30 -3.66
C ASN A 45 21.41 -15.77 -2.27
N TYR A 46 20.71 -16.57 -1.45
CA TYR A 46 20.40 -16.20 -0.09
C TYR A 46 21.21 -17.05 0.91
N TYR A 47 21.92 -16.38 1.81
CA TYR A 47 22.82 -17.00 2.77
C TYR A 47 22.13 -18.04 3.66
N GLY A 48 22.80 -19.17 3.88
CA GLY A 48 22.38 -20.20 4.84
C GLY A 48 21.68 -21.40 4.22
N PHE A 49 21.52 -21.47 2.91
CA PHE A 49 20.99 -22.63 2.20
C PHE A 49 22.06 -23.27 1.33
N ALA A 50 22.30 -24.56 1.52
CA ALA A 50 23.20 -25.34 0.69
C ALA A 50 22.56 -25.71 -0.65
N GLU A 51 21.24 -25.94 -0.63
CA GLU A 51 20.42 -26.24 -1.80
C GLU A 51 19.48 -25.08 -2.09
N PRO A 52 19.07 -24.87 -3.34
CA PRO A 52 18.10 -23.85 -3.70
C PRO A 52 16.80 -24.02 -2.91
N VAL A 53 16.21 -22.90 -2.48
CA VAL A 53 14.91 -22.89 -1.81
C VAL A 53 13.91 -22.11 -2.66
N SER A 54 12.65 -22.55 -2.71
CA SER A 54 11.60 -21.75 -3.32
C SER A 54 11.22 -20.57 -2.42
N GLY A 55 10.73 -19.49 -3.03
CA GLY A 55 10.25 -18.34 -2.28
C GLY A 55 9.06 -18.69 -1.38
N ALA A 56 8.16 -19.53 -1.86
CA ALA A 56 7.01 -20.03 -1.09
C ALA A 56 7.47 -20.79 0.18
N GLU A 57 8.48 -21.67 0.07
CA GLU A 57 9.00 -22.41 1.21
C GLU A 57 9.76 -21.49 2.19
N LEU A 58 10.51 -20.54 1.68
CA LEU A 58 11.20 -19.54 2.50
C LEU A 58 10.19 -18.69 3.28
N GLU A 59 9.14 -18.21 2.61
CA GLU A 59 8.08 -17.44 3.25
C GLU A 59 7.34 -18.25 4.31
N ARG A 60 6.93 -19.47 3.99
CA ARG A 60 6.25 -20.37 4.93
C ARG A 60 7.06 -20.60 6.21
N ARG A 61 8.35 -20.97 6.10
CA ARG A 61 9.24 -21.17 7.25
C ARG A 61 9.40 -19.90 8.08
N SER A 62 9.51 -18.75 7.42
CA SER A 62 9.69 -17.47 8.07
C SER A 62 8.44 -17.07 8.87
N ILE A 63 7.24 -17.26 8.32
CA ILE A 63 5.95 -17.02 8.99
C ILE A 63 5.78 -17.98 10.19
N GLU A 64 6.09 -19.25 10.04
CA GLU A 64 6.03 -20.23 11.15
C GLU A 64 6.95 -19.84 12.30
N ASN A 65 8.18 -19.42 11.99
CA ASN A 65 9.10 -18.93 13.00
C ASN A 65 8.57 -17.68 13.72
N ALA A 66 8.02 -16.70 12.98
CA ALA A 66 7.45 -15.50 13.57
C ALA A 66 6.26 -15.82 14.49
N LYS A 67 5.34 -16.69 14.06
CA LYS A 67 4.21 -17.17 14.89
C LYS A 67 4.68 -17.86 16.16
N ARG A 68 5.69 -18.73 16.07
CA ARG A 68 6.29 -19.42 17.22
C ARG A 68 6.86 -18.46 18.25
N LEU A 69 7.35 -17.29 17.82
CA LEU A 69 7.87 -16.24 18.69
C LEU A 69 6.81 -15.27 19.23
N GLY A 70 5.53 -15.48 18.89
CA GLY A 70 4.40 -14.69 19.40
C GLY A 70 3.95 -13.55 18.51
N VAL A 71 4.42 -13.45 17.26
CA VAL A 71 3.90 -12.48 16.29
C VAL A 71 2.46 -12.85 15.90
N ARG A 72 1.55 -11.89 16.00
CA ARG A 72 0.18 -12.07 15.51
C ARG A 72 0.10 -11.79 14.01
N PHE A 73 -0.73 -12.56 13.32
CA PHE A 73 -1.01 -12.36 11.89
C PHE A 73 -2.49 -12.05 11.69
N VAL A 74 -2.76 -11.03 10.91
CA VAL A 74 -4.09 -10.64 10.48
C VAL A 74 -4.14 -10.66 8.96
N THR A 75 -5.08 -11.44 8.40
CA THR A 75 -5.33 -11.44 6.96
C THR A 75 -6.31 -10.32 6.66
N ALA A 76 -5.80 -9.22 6.14
CA ALA A 76 -6.58 -8.06 5.70
C ALA A 76 -5.76 -7.20 4.74
N GLU A 77 -6.42 -6.38 3.94
CA GLU A 77 -5.78 -5.37 3.10
C GLU A 77 -5.72 -4.03 3.84
N ALA A 78 -4.52 -3.46 3.97
CA ALA A 78 -4.38 -2.08 4.39
C ALA A 78 -4.77 -1.16 3.23
N VAL A 79 -5.83 -0.39 3.39
CA VAL A 79 -6.36 0.54 2.36
C VAL A 79 -6.08 2.00 2.69
N GLY A 80 -5.78 2.30 3.95
CA GLY A 80 -5.47 3.62 4.44
C GLY A 80 -4.49 3.62 5.60
N LEU A 81 -3.94 4.80 5.87
CA LEU A 81 -3.11 5.07 7.02
C LEU A 81 -3.41 6.50 7.49
N THR A 82 -3.80 6.65 8.74
CA THR A 82 -4.14 7.94 9.34
C THR A 82 -3.35 8.19 10.63
N TYR A 83 -3.23 9.45 11.01
CA TYR A 83 -2.60 9.87 12.25
C TYR A 83 -3.55 10.84 12.96
N THR A 84 -4.08 10.40 14.08
CA THR A 84 -4.82 11.25 15.02
C THR A 84 -4.01 11.35 16.31
N ASP A 85 -4.36 10.59 17.34
CA ASP A 85 -3.53 10.43 18.54
C ASP A 85 -2.43 9.38 18.36
N LYS A 86 -2.69 8.39 17.47
CA LYS A 86 -1.78 7.32 17.09
C LYS A 86 -1.85 7.06 15.59
N LEU A 87 -0.80 6.42 15.07
CA LEU A 87 -0.85 5.81 13.74
C LEU A 87 -1.94 4.76 13.71
N THR A 88 -2.81 4.81 12.71
CA THR A 88 -3.92 3.87 12.55
C THR A 88 -3.88 3.28 11.14
N VAL A 89 -3.75 1.97 11.04
CA VAL A 89 -3.88 1.24 9.78
C VAL A 89 -5.35 0.96 9.54
N GLU A 90 -5.86 1.42 8.41
CA GLU A 90 -7.26 1.25 8.01
C GLU A 90 -7.39 0.05 7.06
N THR A 91 -8.40 -0.76 7.33
CA THR A 91 -8.90 -1.80 6.41
C THR A 91 -10.37 -1.54 6.14
N VAL A 92 -10.97 -2.26 5.20
CA VAL A 92 -12.41 -2.10 4.91
C VAL A 92 -13.27 -2.41 6.13
N ASP A 93 -12.87 -3.44 6.91
CA ASP A 93 -13.70 -3.93 8.01
C ASP A 93 -13.35 -3.31 9.37
N LYS A 94 -12.07 -2.94 9.57
CA LYS A 94 -11.58 -2.58 10.90
C LYS A 94 -10.35 -1.67 10.84
N ASN A 95 -10.24 -0.80 11.85
CA ASN A 95 -9.08 0.04 12.08
C ASN A 95 -8.17 -0.55 13.16
N TYR A 96 -6.86 -0.44 12.95
CA TYR A 96 -5.83 -0.99 13.83
C TYR A 96 -4.90 0.14 14.29
N PRO A 97 -5.10 0.70 15.50
CA PRO A 97 -4.19 1.69 16.06
C PRO A 97 -2.89 1.03 16.54
N ALA A 98 -1.76 1.74 16.37
CA ALA A 98 -0.44 1.30 16.80
C ALA A 98 0.44 2.48 17.22
N ASP A 99 1.41 2.20 18.08
CA ASP A 99 2.40 3.18 18.50
C ASP A 99 3.49 3.39 17.43
N ALA A 100 3.71 2.39 16.57
CA ALA A 100 4.52 2.51 15.35
C ALA A 100 3.98 1.61 14.24
N VAL A 101 4.25 2.00 12.99
CA VAL A 101 3.88 1.23 11.78
C VAL A 101 5.11 1.04 10.91
N ILE A 102 5.27 -0.17 10.34
CA ILE A 102 6.33 -0.49 9.39
C ILE A 102 5.70 -0.88 8.05
N LEU A 103 5.98 -0.11 7.01
CA LEU A 103 5.56 -0.38 5.63
C LEU A 103 6.53 -1.35 4.98
N ALA A 104 6.06 -2.55 4.62
CA ALA A 104 6.87 -3.63 4.04
C ALA A 104 6.14 -4.38 2.91
N THR A 105 5.32 -3.68 2.12
CA THR A 105 4.48 -4.27 1.07
C THR A 105 5.23 -4.56 -0.24
N GLY A 106 6.56 -4.41 -0.24
CA GLY A 106 7.39 -4.60 -1.43
C GLY A 106 7.34 -3.40 -2.39
N ALA A 107 7.79 -3.60 -3.62
CA ALA A 107 7.74 -2.56 -4.64
C ALA A 107 6.30 -2.24 -5.02
N SER A 108 6.00 -0.95 -5.19
CA SER A 108 4.73 -0.51 -5.76
C SER A 108 4.54 -1.16 -7.13
N ARG A 109 3.37 -1.73 -7.40
CA ARG A 109 3.04 -2.20 -8.73
C ARG A 109 3.07 -1.00 -9.68
N ALA A 110 3.65 -1.18 -10.85
CA ALA A 110 3.65 -0.15 -11.86
C ALA A 110 2.19 0.27 -12.14
N VAL A 111 1.91 1.56 -11.99
CA VAL A 111 0.65 2.14 -12.49
C VAL A 111 0.59 1.84 -13.98
N PRO A 112 -0.53 1.36 -14.53
CA PRO A 112 -0.66 1.15 -15.96
C PRO A 112 -0.22 2.41 -16.69
N ARG A 113 0.54 2.23 -17.78
CA ARG A 113 0.95 3.34 -18.64
C ARG A 113 -0.26 3.84 -19.47
N ILE A 114 -1.24 4.41 -18.76
CA ILE A 114 -2.39 5.05 -19.40
C ILE A 114 -1.95 6.48 -19.75
N PRO A 115 -2.01 6.86 -21.03
CA PRO A 115 -1.72 8.22 -21.48
C PRO A 115 -2.44 9.27 -20.64
N GLY A 116 -1.79 10.36 -20.31
CA GLY A 116 -2.34 11.46 -19.53
C GLY A 116 -2.27 11.30 -18.00
N LEU A 117 -2.31 10.07 -17.43
CA LEU A 117 -2.32 9.90 -15.97
C LEU A 117 -1.12 10.55 -15.29
N ALA A 118 0.10 10.25 -15.75
CA ALA A 118 1.31 10.79 -15.12
C ALA A 118 1.46 12.31 -15.33
N GLY A 119 1.07 12.83 -16.50
CA GLY A 119 1.17 14.25 -16.81
C GLY A 119 0.15 15.12 -16.08
N LEU A 120 -0.93 14.54 -15.60
CA LEU A 120 -2.01 15.22 -14.88
C LEU A 120 -2.01 14.91 -13.38
N GLU A 121 -0.97 14.27 -12.85
CA GLU A 121 -0.81 14.04 -11.40
C GLU A 121 -0.79 15.38 -10.65
N GLY A 122 -1.61 15.52 -9.61
CA GLY A 122 -1.84 16.79 -8.89
C GLY A 122 -2.71 17.81 -9.65
N HIS A 123 -3.03 17.53 -10.91
CA HIS A 123 -3.88 18.38 -11.77
C HIS A 123 -5.19 17.67 -12.16
N GLY A 124 -5.74 16.89 -11.25
CA GLY A 124 -6.96 16.12 -11.45
C GLY A 124 -6.75 14.61 -11.36
N VAL A 125 -5.50 14.11 -11.46
CA VAL A 125 -5.17 12.73 -11.11
C VAL A 125 -4.65 12.70 -9.68
N SER A 126 -5.25 11.85 -8.84
CA SER A 126 -4.91 11.67 -7.43
C SER A 126 -4.76 10.18 -7.08
N TYR A 127 -4.03 9.90 -6.00
CA TYR A 127 -3.86 8.57 -5.40
C TYR A 127 -4.42 8.49 -3.97
N CYS A 128 -5.12 9.56 -3.51
CA CYS A 128 -5.62 9.65 -2.15
C CYS A 128 -6.92 10.45 -2.09
N ALA A 129 -8.06 9.79 -2.03
CA ALA A 129 -9.34 10.47 -1.86
C ALA A 129 -9.44 11.16 -0.50
N ALA A 130 -8.95 10.55 0.57
CA ALA A 130 -8.95 11.18 1.90
C ALA A 130 -8.19 12.52 1.93
N CYS A 131 -7.15 12.68 1.07
CA CYS A 131 -6.39 13.92 0.96
C CYS A 131 -7.10 14.98 0.10
N ASP A 132 -7.67 14.55 -1.03
CA ASP A 132 -8.03 15.45 -2.12
C ASP A 132 -9.55 15.58 -2.36
N ALA A 133 -10.41 14.75 -1.76
CA ALA A 133 -11.86 14.74 -1.99
C ALA A 133 -12.50 16.12 -1.83
N PHE A 134 -11.99 16.94 -0.90
CA PHE A 134 -12.51 18.29 -0.66
C PHE A 134 -12.49 19.17 -1.92
N PHE A 135 -11.47 19.04 -2.79
CA PHE A 135 -11.34 19.81 -4.03
C PHE A 135 -12.36 19.39 -5.11
N TYR A 136 -13.01 18.24 -4.92
CA TYR A 136 -13.98 17.65 -5.85
C TYR A 136 -15.42 17.72 -5.35
N ARG A 137 -15.69 18.55 -4.36
CA ARG A 137 -17.05 18.76 -3.84
C ARG A 137 -17.99 19.20 -4.97
N GLY A 138 -19.09 18.43 -5.14
CA GLY A 138 -20.10 18.67 -6.15
C GLY A 138 -19.67 18.46 -7.60
N LYS A 139 -18.52 17.80 -7.83
CA LYS A 139 -17.99 17.45 -9.15
C LYS A 139 -18.17 15.97 -9.45
N ASP A 140 -18.21 15.64 -10.74
CA ASP A 140 -18.20 14.27 -11.22
C ASP A 140 -16.74 13.77 -11.20
N VAL A 141 -16.48 12.58 -10.60
CA VAL A 141 -15.15 11.99 -10.46
C VAL A 141 -15.16 10.53 -10.86
N ALA A 142 -13.97 9.98 -11.16
CA ALA A 142 -13.78 8.58 -11.44
C ALA A 142 -12.77 7.96 -10.48
N VAL A 143 -13.01 6.69 -10.10
CA VAL A 143 -12.04 5.85 -9.38
C VAL A 143 -11.60 4.74 -10.32
N LEU A 144 -10.31 4.60 -10.54
CA LEU A 144 -9.71 3.57 -11.39
C LEU A 144 -9.24 2.41 -10.49
N GLY A 145 -9.97 1.30 -10.51
CA GLY A 145 -9.70 0.13 -9.68
C GLY A 145 -10.90 -0.82 -9.59
N SER A 146 -10.80 -1.92 -8.84
CA SER A 146 -11.85 -2.95 -8.78
C SER A 146 -11.90 -3.75 -7.47
N GLY A 147 -11.10 -3.43 -6.47
CA GLY A 147 -10.97 -4.15 -5.21
C GLY A 147 -11.14 -3.27 -3.98
N GLU A 148 -10.75 -3.79 -2.81
CA GLU A 148 -10.90 -3.12 -1.50
C GLU A 148 -10.31 -1.71 -1.47
N TYR A 149 -9.14 -1.51 -2.09
CA TYR A 149 -8.53 -0.19 -2.18
C TYR A 149 -9.42 0.79 -2.97
N ALA A 150 -9.97 0.37 -4.12
CA ALA A 150 -10.90 1.20 -4.88
C ALA A 150 -12.20 1.47 -4.12
N LEU A 151 -12.73 0.47 -3.39
CA LEU A 151 -13.91 0.65 -2.54
C LEU A 151 -13.65 1.71 -1.45
N HIS A 152 -12.49 1.67 -0.80
CA HIS A 152 -12.12 2.68 0.20
C HIS A 152 -12.08 4.10 -0.40
N GLU A 153 -11.48 4.28 -1.58
CA GLU A 153 -11.46 5.59 -2.26
C GLU A 153 -12.87 6.05 -2.67
N VAL A 154 -13.71 5.13 -3.18
CA VAL A 154 -15.11 5.40 -3.49
C VAL A 154 -15.89 5.89 -2.26
N GLN A 155 -15.75 5.18 -1.13
CA GLN A 155 -16.43 5.54 0.11
C GLN A 155 -16.03 6.93 0.62
N ALA A 156 -14.77 7.31 0.44
CA ALA A 156 -14.30 8.65 0.80
C ALA A 156 -14.85 9.75 -0.13
N LEU A 157 -15.14 9.43 -1.40
CA LEU A 157 -15.62 10.39 -2.41
C LEU A 157 -17.15 10.57 -2.39
N LEU A 158 -17.91 9.50 -2.15
CA LEU A 158 -19.38 9.54 -2.20
C LEU A 158 -20.03 10.66 -1.38
N PRO A 159 -19.56 11.00 -0.16
CA PRO A 159 -20.18 12.06 0.63
C PRO A 159 -19.96 13.47 0.08
N VAL A 160 -19.00 13.66 -0.82
CA VAL A 160 -18.55 15.00 -1.26
C VAL A 160 -18.70 15.23 -2.75
N ALA A 161 -18.47 14.22 -3.59
CA ALA A 161 -18.62 14.32 -5.04
C ALA A 161 -20.09 14.36 -5.46
N LYS A 162 -20.36 14.90 -6.64
CA LYS A 162 -21.71 14.86 -7.25
C LYS A 162 -22.03 13.46 -7.76
N SER A 163 -21.06 12.79 -8.37
CA SER A 163 -21.16 11.40 -8.80
C SER A 163 -19.77 10.74 -8.77
N VAL A 164 -19.76 9.43 -8.58
CA VAL A 164 -18.54 8.61 -8.61
C VAL A 164 -18.70 7.51 -9.64
N ALA A 165 -17.83 7.48 -10.65
CA ALA A 165 -17.71 6.41 -11.63
C ALA A 165 -16.60 5.46 -11.22
N LEU A 166 -16.82 4.15 -11.32
CA LEU A 166 -15.79 3.14 -11.09
C LEU A 166 -15.32 2.60 -12.44
N LEU A 167 -14.05 2.78 -12.74
CA LEU A 167 -13.40 2.30 -13.96
C LEU A 167 -12.60 1.04 -13.63
N THR A 168 -13.09 -0.13 -14.02
CA THR A 168 -12.40 -1.37 -13.66
C THR A 168 -11.25 -1.73 -14.61
N ASN A 169 -11.16 -1.03 -15.75
CA ASN A 169 -10.14 -1.27 -16.76
C ASN A 169 -10.06 -2.75 -17.21
N GLY A 170 -11.22 -3.39 -17.36
CA GLY A 170 -11.34 -4.80 -17.74
C GLY A 170 -11.13 -5.80 -16.60
N ALA A 171 -10.80 -5.36 -15.39
CA ALA A 171 -10.63 -6.24 -14.24
C ALA A 171 -12.01 -6.63 -13.65
N PRO A 172 -12.16 -7.87 -13.15
CA PRO A 172 -13.36 -8.25 -12.42
C PRO A 172 -13.43 -7.52 -11.07
N LEU A 173 -14.64 -7.23 -10.61
CA LEU A 173 -14.86 -6.75 -9.24
C LEU A 173 -14.51 -7.87 -8.24
N THR A 174 -13.77 -7.52 -7.20
CA THR A 174 -13.38 -8.46 -6.13
C THR A 174 -14.10 -8.18 -4.81
N VAL A 175 -14.89 -7.12 -4.77
CA VAL A 175 -15.75 -6.71 -3.64
C VAL A 175 -17.03 -6.05 -4.18
N ASP A 176 -18.06 -5.96 -3.34
CA ASP A 176 -19.28 -5.24 -3.66
C ASP A 176 -19.09 -3.73 -3.52
N PHE A 177 -19.59 -2.97 -4.47
CA PHE A 177 -19.58 -1.51 -4.46
C PHE A 177 -20.98 -0.96 -4.16
N PRO A 178 -21.07 0.24 -3.55
CA PRO A 178 -22.34 0.91 -3.30
C PRO A 178 -23.16 1.09 -4.59
N PRO A 179 -24.49 0.94 -4.56
CA PRO A 179 -25.35 0.99 -5.75
C PRO A 179 -25.38 2.37 -6.42
N GLU A 180 -24.96 3.41 -5.74
CA GLU A 180 -24.84 4.78 -6.27
C GLU A 180 -23.68 4.93 -7.26
N VAL A 181 -22.76 3.97 -7.29
CA VAL A 181 -21.57 4.01 -8.15
C VAL A 181 -21.88 3.42 -9.52
N THR A 182 -21.63 4.19 -10.57
CA THR A 182 -21.74 3.68 -11.94
C THR A 182 -20.46 2.96 -12.34
N VAL A 183 -20.55 1.67 -12.68
CA VAL A 183 -19.41 0.83 -13.06
C VAL A 183 -19.20 0.83 -14.58
N TYR A 184 -17.97 1.11 -14.99
CA TYR A 184 -17.50 1.07 -16.38
C TYR A 184 -16.43 0.00 -16.52
N PRO A 185 -16.75 -1.16 -17.14
CA PRO A 185 -15.79 -2.27 -17.29
C PRO A 185 -14.79 -2.08 -18.44
N GLN A 186 -15.00 -1.10 -19.31
CA GLN A 186 -14.18 -0.86 -20.47
C GLN A 186 -12.72 -0.54 -20.08
N ALA A 187 -11.78 -0.86 -20.98
CA ALA A 187 -10.39 -0.45 -20.83
C ALA A 187 -10.29 1.09 -20.87
N VAL A 188 -9.46 1.64 -20.00
CA VAL A 188 -9.14 3.07 -19.96
C VAL A 188 -8.00 3.34 -20.92
N GLU A 189 -8.26 4.11 -21.97
CA GLU A 189 -7.29 4.41 -23.03
C GLU A 189 -6.47 5.68 -22.71
N ALA A 190 -7.07 6.68 -22.09
CA ALA A 190 -6.39 7.91 -21.69
C ALA A 190 -7.14 8.69 -20.60
N ALA A 191 -6.40 9.42 -19.77
CA ALA A 191 -6.95 10.59 -19.06
C ALA A 191 -6.87 11.82 -19.98
N LEU A 192 -7.96 12.55 -20.09
CA LEU A 192 -8.10 13.69 -21.00
C LEU A 192 -7.90 15.00 -20.26
N GLY A 193 -7.24 15.95 -20.93
CA GLY A 193 -6.98 17.30 -20.44
C GLY A 193 -5.57 17.76 -20.84
N GLU A 194 -5.37 19.05 -20.95
CA GLU A 194 -4.05 19.64 -21.23
C GLU A 194 -3.33 20.06 -19.94
N THR A 195 -4.02 20.78 -19.08
CA THR A 195 -3.51 21.30 -17.81
C THR A 195 -4.19 20.71 -16.58
N VAL A 196 -5.44 20.28 -16.74
CA VAL A 196 -6.27 19.64 -15.70
C VAL A 196 -7.09 18.54 -16.33
N VAL A 197 -7.49 17.54 -15.53
CA VAL A 197 -8.38 16.47 -16.00
C VAL A 197 -9.73 17.06 -16.41
N THR A 198 -10.19 16.71 -17.61
CA THR A 198 -11.51 17.06 -18.15
C THR A 198 -12.38 15.83 -18.44
N GLY A 199 -11.76 14.63 -18.43
CA GLY A 199 -12.47 13.38 -18.68
C GLY A 199 -11.55 12.19 -18.79
N VAL A 200 -12.14 11.05 -19.15
CA VAL A 200 -11.45 9.78 -19.41
C VAL A 200 -11.95 9.23 -20.75
N GLN A 201 -11.01 8.78 -21.59
CA GLN A 201 -11.30 8.02 -22.79
C GLN A 201 -11.36 6.54 -22.45
N LEU A 202 -12.47 5.90 -22.72
CA LEU A 202 -12.67 4.47 -22.59
C LEU A 202 -12.68 3.80 -23.96
N SER A 203 -12.35 2.50 -24.00
CA SER A 203 -12.44 1.72 -25.23
C SER A 203 -13.85 1.71 -25.80
N GLY A 204 -13.95 1.61 -27.15
CA GLY A 204 -15.22 1.74 -27.84
C GLY A 204 -15.64 3.18 -28.12
N GLY A 205 -14.75 4.15 -27.96
CA GLY A 205 -15.01 5.57 -28.28
C GLY A 205 -15.80 6.32 -27.22
N VAL A 206 -16.02 5.74 -26.04
CA VAL A 206 -16.77 6.37 -24.95
C VAL A 206 -15.88 7.40 -24.24
N GLN A 207 -16.35 8.64 -24.16
CA GLN A 207 -15.73 9.67 -23.33
C GLN A 207 -16.60 9.94 -22.11
N LEU A 208 -15.97 9.85 -20.93
CA LEU A 208 -16.62 10.12 -19.66
C LEU A 208 -16.09 11.44 -19.09
N PRO A 209 -16.92 12.50 -19.08
CA PRO A 209 -16.53 13.78 -18.49
C PRO A 209 -16.40 13.64 -16.98
N VAL A 210 -15.20 13.90 -16.44
CA VAL A 210 -14.92 13.92 -15.00
C VAL A 210 -13.90 15.01 -14.69
N SER A 211 -13.98 15.57 -13.50
CA SER A 211 -13.05 16.60 -13.02
C SER A 211 -11.85 16.00 -12.30
N GLY A 212 -11.88 14.71 -11.97
CA GLY A 212 -10.79 14.03 -11.30
C GLY A 212 -10.81 12.52 -11.48
N VAL A 213 -9.62 11.91 -11.46
CA VAL A 213 -9.40 10.47 -11.54
C VAL A 213 -8.58 10.04 -10.34
N PHE A 214 -9.15 9.19 -9.50
CA PHE A 214 -8.50 8.62 -8.32
C PHE A 214 -7.98 7.21 -8.66
N VAL A 215 -6.66 7.05 -8.65
CA VAL A 215 -6.01 5.80 -9.06
C VAL A 215 -5.87 4.86 -7.87
N ALA A 216 -6.65 3.79 -7.86
CA ALA A 216 -6.72 2.79 -6.80
C ALA A 216 -6.59 1.36 -7.35
N LEU A 217 -5.58 1.14 -8.19
CA LEU A 217 -5.35 -0.13 -8.87
C LEU A 217 -4.66 -1.17 -7.98
N GLY A 218 -5.21 -2.36 -7.95
CA GLY A 218 -4.66 -3.48 -7.21
C GLY A 218 -4.80 -3.34 -5.71
N VAL A 219 -3.70 -3.31 -4.97
CA VAL A 219 -3.64 -3.08 -3.51
C VAL A 219 -2.95 -1.77 -3.22
N ALA A 220 -3.30 -1.11 -2.12
CA ALA A 220 -2.57 0.06 -1.67
C ALA A 220 -1.11 -0.33 -1.38
N GLY A 221 -0.20 0.09 -2.23
CA GLY A 221 1.23 -0.14 -2.03
C GLY A 221 1.79 0.75 -0.92
N SER A 222 2.98 0.42 -0.41
CA SER A 222 3.65 1.20 0.64
C SER A 222 3.76 2.68 0.29
N THR A 223 4.06 3.03 -0.97
CA THR A 223 4.17 4.44 -1.41
C THR A 223 2.82 5.16 -1.40
N ALA A 224 1.72 4.48 -1.76
CA ALA A 224 0.39 5.05 -1.67
C ALA A 224 0.00 5.31 -0.21
N LEU A 225 0.24 4.34 0.68
CA LEU A 225 -0.01 4.50 2.12
C LEU A 225 0.86 5.60 2.75
N ALA A 226 2.14 5.69 2.35
CA ALA A 226 3.06 6.73 2.81
C ALA A 226 2.60 8.14 2.40
N ARG A 227 2.17 8.33 1.14
CA ARG A 227 1.63 9.61 0.66
C ARG A 227 0.38 10.04 1.41
N LYS A 228 -0.53 9.11 1.71
CA LYS A 228 -1.79 9.41 2.46
C LYS A 228 -1.54 10.06 3.82
N ILE A 229 -0.39 9.78 4.44
CA ILE A 229 -0.03 10.33 5.76
C ILE A 229 1.02 11.44 5.67
N GLY A 230 1.40 11.86 4.45
CA GLY A 230 2.35 12.94 4.22
C GLY A 230 3.82 12.55 4.36
N ALA A 231 4.16 11.26 4.31
CA ALA A 231 5.55 10.83 4.26
C ALA A 231 6.18 11.14 2.90
N GLU A 232 7.43 11.56 2.90
CA GLU A 232 8.16 11.88 1.68
C GLU A 232 8.36 10.64 0.81
N VAL A 233 8.09 10.81 -0.49
CA VAL A 233 8.22 9.77 -1.52
C VAL A 233 8.95 10.34 -2.72
N ASP A 234 10.01 9.67 -3.17
CA ASP A 234 10.74 9.99 -4.39
C ASP A 234 10.43 8.94 -5.47
N GLY A 235 9.65 9.35 -6.49
CA GLY A 235 9.12 8.42 -7.49
C GLY A 235 8.28 7.31 -6.85
N ASN A 236 8.74 6.07 -6.96
CA ASN A 236 8.07 4.90 -6.42
C ASN A 236 8.73 4.34 -5.14
N ARG A 237 9.55 5.14 -4.47
CA ARG A 237 10.24 4.75 -3.24
C ARG A 237 9.90 5.69 -2.08
N ILE A 238 9.77 5.14 -0.89
CA ILE A 238 9.62 5.91 0.34
C ILE A 238 11.00 6.38 0.78
N VAL A 239 11.12 7.68 1.08
CA VAL A 239 12.36 8.24 1.63
C VAL A 239 12.47 7.86 3.11
N VAL A 240 13.58 7.25 3.47
CA VAL A 240 13.89 6.83 4.84
C VAL A 240 15.32 7.25 5.23
N ASP A 241 15.52 7.44 6.52
CA ASP A 241 16.85 7.65 7.10
C ASP A 241 17.62 6.33 7.31
N GLU A 242 18.81 6.39 7.89
CA GLU A 242 19.64 5.22 8.21
C GLU A 242 18.98 4.26 9.22
N LYS A 243 17.95 4.70 9.94
CA LYS A 243 17.15 3.90 10.87
C LYS A 243 15.88 3.34 10.25
N MET A 244 15.72 3.47 8.94
CA MET A 244 14.51 3.12 8.21
C MET A 244 13.27 3.92 8.62
N GLN A 245 13.45 5.07 9.32
CA GLN A 245 12.36 5.96 9.68
C GLN A 245 12.02 6.89 8.52
N THR A 246 10.74 7.07 8.26
CA THR A 246 10.24 8.04 7.28
C THR A 246 10.25 9.46 7.86
N THR A 247 9.85 10.45 7.09
CA THR A 247 9.64 11.83 7.57
C THR A 247 8.49 11.97 8.57
N VAL A 248 7.65 10.93 8.72
CA VAL A 248 6.53 10.89 9.69
C VAL A 248 6.96 10.14 10.94
N PRO A 249 6.87 10.74 12.13
CA PRO A 249 7.25 10.10 13.39
C PRO A 249 6.48 8.79 13.64
N GLY A 250 7.20 7.74 14.04
CA GLY A 250 6.61 6.43 14.30
C GLY A 250 6.31 5.59 13.05
N LEU A 251 6.49 6.15 11.85
CA LEU A 251 6.33 5.44 10.59
C LEU A 251 7.69 5.06 10.01
N TYR A 252 7.87 3.78 9.73
CA TYR A 252 9.06 3.17 9.13
C TYR A 252 8.72 2.52 7.80
N ALA A 253 9.73 2.31 6.95
CA ALA A 253 9.58 1.53 5.72
C ALA A 253 10.79 0.66 5.48
N ALA A 254 10.60 -0.54 4.90
CA ALA A 254 11.66 -1.49 4.65
C ALA A 254 11.37 -2.40 3.45
N GLY A 255 12.42 -2.84 2.80
CA GLY A 255 12.36 -3.72 1.63
C GLY A 255 12.25 -2.94 0.33
N ASP A 256 11.65 -3.54 -0.69
CA ASP A 256 11.65 -2.98 -2.04
C ASP A 256 10.96 -1.62 -2.17
N CYS A 257 10.09 -1.27 -1.22
CA CYS A 257 9.42 0.03 -1.19
C CYS A 257 10.35 1.22 -0.90
N THR A 258 11.56 0.98 -0.39
CA THR A 258 12.60 1.99 -0.17
C THR A 258 13.57 2.13 -1.35
N GLY A 259 13.41 1.28 -2.38
CA GLY A 259 14.29 1.27 -3.56
C GLY A 259 15.61 0.53 -3.32
N GLY A 260 16.64 0.88 -4.11
CA GLY A 260 17.96 0.24 -4.02
C GLY A 260 17.99 -1.18 -4.59
N LEU A 261 18.79 -2.06 -4.01
CA LEU A 261 18.94 -3.45 -4.44
C LEU A 261 17.69 -4.27 -4.10
N LEU A 262 16.94 -4.71 -5.12
CA LEU A 262 15.71 -5.49 -4.94
C LEU A 262 16.05 -6.97 -4.73
N GLN A 263 16.50 -7.32 -3.53
CA GLN A 263 16.94 -8.65 -3.13
C GLN A 263 16.46 -9.04 -1.74
N VAL A 264 16.28 -10.34 -1.50
CA VAL A 264 15.87 -10.87 -0.19
C VAL A 264 16.82 -10.43 0.92
N ALA A 265 18.12 -10.46 0.69
CA ALA A 265 19.14 -10.09 1.69
C ALA A 265 19.00 -8.62 2.13
N LYS A 266 18.78 -7.69 1.19
CA LYS A 266 18.55 -6.27 1.49
C LYS A 266 17.23 -6.09 2.25
N ALA A 267 16.15 -6.72 1.80
CA ALA A 267 14.85 -6.64 2.45
C ALA A 267 14.90 -7.16 3.90
N VAL A 268 15.60 -8.27 4.15
CA VAL A 268 15.82 -8.82 5.49
C VAL A 268 16.62 -7.86 6.37
N TYR A 269 17.69 -7.26 5.84
CA TYR A 269 18.49 -6.27 6.57
C TYR A 269 17.67 -5.06 6.98
N GLU A 270 16.98 -4.45 6.04
CA GLU A 270 16.18 -3.24 6.31
C GLU A 270 15.01 -3.53 7.26
N GLY A 271 14.37 -4.70 7.13
CA GLY A 271 13.37 -5.15 8.07
C GLY A 271 13.91 -5.28 9.49
N ALA A 272 15.08 -5.92 9.65
CA ALA A 272 15.74 -6.03 10.94
C ALA A 272 16.06 -4.65 11.54
N GLN A 273 16.55 -3.72 10.73
CA GLN A 273 16.85 -2.36 11.13
C GLN A 273 15.57 -1.62 11.56
N ALA A 274 14.52 -1.63 10.73
CA ALA A 274 13.25 -0.98 11.03
C ALA A 274 12.60 -1.51 12.32
N GLY A 275 12.54 -2.85 12.47
CA GLY A 275 11.99 -3.49 13.67
C GLY A 275 12.77 -3.16 14.94
N THR A 276 14.09 -3.12 14.84
CA THR A 276 14.98 -2.75 15.97
C THR A 276 14.79 -1.30 16.38
N GLU A 277 14.84 -0.38 15.43
CA GLU A 277 14.76 1.05 15.72
C GLU A 277 13.36 1.49 16.16
N ALA A 278 12.30 0.93 15.57
CA ALA A 278 10.94 1.14 16.05
C ALA A 278 10.77 0.69 17.51
N ALA A 279 11.25 -0.53 17.84
CA ALA A 279 11.19 -1.03 19.20
C ALA A 279 12.01 -0.19 20.20
N LYS A 280 13.18 0.31 19.80
CA LYS A 280 14.01 1.20 20.64
C LYS A 280 13.31 2.54 20.89
N ALA A 281 12.66 3.13 19.88
CA ALA A 281 11.93 4.38 20.01
C ALA A 281 10.80 4.26 21.04
N LEU A 282 10.03 3.17 20.98
CA LEU A 282 8.91 2.91 21.89
C LEU A 282 9.30 2.59 23.34
N ARG A 283 10.58 2.26 23.61
CA ARG A 283 11.09 2.03 24.97
C ARG A 283 11.62 3.29 25.65
N LYS A 284 11.87 4.36 24.87
CA LYS A 284 12.44 5.61 25.37
C LYS A 284 11.37 6.65 25.74
N GLY A 285 10.16 6.48 25.27
CA GLY A 285 8.98 7.27 25.64
C GLY A 285 8.17 6.54 26.71
#